data_5d289429f59ec7d014dcb68a5f512512
#
_entry.id   5d289429f59ec7d014dcb68a5f512512
#
_cell.length_a   1.000
_cell.length_b   1.000
_cell.length_c   1.000
_cell.angle_alpha   90.00
_cell.angle_beta   90.00
_cell.angle_gamma   90.00
#
_symmetry.space_group_name_H-M   'P 1'
#
loop_
_entity.id
_entity.type
_entity.pdbx_description
1 polymer ?
#
loop_
_entity_poly.entity_id
_entity_poly.type
_entity_poly.pdbx_seq_one_letter_code
_entity_poly.pdbx_strand_id
1 'polypeptide(L)'
;MRKDLMNTSGLFTGSFAEALEEEMLTVDEIKEKLIRTEKGKVKQTISNCMLVLRYDPILKKSICRNELTCKTDIIGNMPWKRRGINLTNTDENNVKYYLEKNYELTSERNIRTALDIIANENSYHPIRSYLEKLKWDGEERIRFALNRFL
;
A
#
# COMPACT_ATOMS: atom_id res chain seq x y z
N MET A 1 5.37 -34.27 -35.84
CA MET A 1 4.26 -33.34 -35.98
C MET A 1 3.29 -33.46 -34.81
N ARG A 2 3.64 -32.93 -33.68
CA ARG A 2 2.75 -32.65 -32.50
C ARG A 2 3.61 -32.21 -31.34
N LYS A 3 4.06 -30.97 -31.38
CA LYS A 3 4.78 -30.34 -30.28
C LYS A 3 4.41 -28.87 -30.25
N ASP A 4 3.17 -28.54 -29.97
CA ASP A 4 2.78 -27.15 -29.73
C ASP A 4 1.46 -27.01 -28.95
N LEU A 5 1.31 -27.82 -27.88
CA LEU A 5 0.14 -27.71 -26.99
C LEU A 5 0.51 -27.80 -25.50
N MET A 6 1.70 -27.30 -25.12
CA MET A 6 2.08 -27.17 -23.71
C MET A 6 2.88 -25.90 -23.51
N ASN A 7 2.22 -24.75 -23.52
CA ASN A 7 2.77 -23.58 -22.85
C ASN A 7 1.76 -22.44 -22.69
N THR A 8 0.59 -22.72 -22.14
CA THR A 8 -0.38 -21.69 -21.78
C THR A 8 -0.46 -21.37 -20.29
N SER A 9 0.30 -22.10 -19.46
CA SER A 9 0.35 -21.85 -18.00
C SER A 9 1.46 -20.90 -17.56
N GLY A 10 2.38 -20.52 -18.47
CA GLY A 10 3.49 -19.61 -18.17
C GLY A 10 3.22 -18.14 -18.44
N LEU A 11 2.17 -17.80 -19.19
CA LEU A 11 1.88 -16.43 -19.64
C LEU A 11 1.14 -15.57 -18.62
N PHE A 12 0.53 -16.16 -17.60
CA PHE A 12 -0.25 -15.41 -16.62
C PHE A 12 0.51 -15.01 -15.35
N THR A 13 1.60 -15.69 -15.03
CA THR A 13 2.41 -15.38 -13.83
C THR A 13 3.51 -14.35 -14.09
N GLY A 14 4.03 -14.26 -15.30
CA GLY A 14 5.04 -13.27 -15.68
C GLY A 14 4.47 -11.85 -15.77
N SER A 15 3.32 -11.69 -16.42
CA SER A 15 2.69 -10.39 -16.66
C SER A 15 2.23 -9.70 -15.36
N PHE A 16 1.79 -10.46 -14.34
CA PHE A 16 1.34 -9.86 -13.07
C PHE A 16 2.51 -9.51 -12.14
N ALA A 17 3.57 -10.31 -12.16
CA ALA A 17 4.79 -10.00 -11.41
C ALA A 17 5.56 -8.83 -12.05
N GLU A 18 5.67 -8.79 -13.38
CA GLU A 18 6.26 -7.67 -14.12
C GLU A 18 5.46 -6.38 -13.96
N ALA A 19 4.12 -6.44 -13.96
CA ALA A 19 3.27 -5.28 -13.69
C ALA A 19 3.38 -4.78 -12.24
N LEU A 20 3.76 -5.64 -11.28
CA LEU A 20 4.04 -5.24 -9.90
C LEU A 20 5.44 -4.65 -9.73
N GLU A 21 6.41 -5.09 -10.54
CA GLU A 21 7.77 -4.53 -10.55
C GLU A 21 7.85 -3.18 -11.27
N GLU A 22 7.08 -2.96 -12.34
CA GLU A 22 6.98 -1.67 -13.05
C GLU A 22 6.39 -0.54 -12.20
N GLU A 23 5.68 -0.86 -11.11
CA GLU A 23 5.12 0.13 -10.19
C GLU A 23 6.10 0.61 -9.09
N MET A 24 7.30 0.06 -8.97
CA MET A 24 8.30 0.50 -7.99
C MET A 24 9.32 1.43 -8.65
N LEU A 25 9.28 2.70 -8.27
CA LEU A 25 10.26 3.69 -8.71
C LEU A 25 11.36 3.86 -7.64
N THR A 26 12.58 4.07 -8.10
CA THR A 26 13.65 4.50 -7.21
C THR A 26 13.42 5.94 -6.73
N VAL A 27 14.03 6.30 -5.60
CA VAL A 27 13.94 7.67 -5.04
C VAL A 27 14.35 8.72 -6.07
N ASP A 28 15.37 8.44 -6.89
CA ASP A 28 15.88 9.39 -7.88
C ASP A 28 14.93 9.53 -9.08
N GLU A 29 14.33 8.45 -9.55
CA GLU A 29 13.29 8.48 -10.60
C GLU A 29 12.05 9.25 -10.14
N ILE A 30 11.66 9.11 -8.88
CA ILE A 30 10.56 9.90 -8.30
C ILE A 30 10.92 11.38 -8.28
N LYS A 31 12.15 11.73 -7.86
CA LYS A 31 12.62 13.12 -7.86
C LYS A 31 12.61 13.76 -9.23
N GLU A 32 12.91 13.01 -10.28
CA GLU A 32 12.83 13.48 -11.66
C GLU A 32 11.39 13.76 -12.12
N LYS A 33 10.44 12.96 -11.65
CA LYS A 33 9.01 13.10 -12.00
C LYS A 33 8.28 14.17 -11.19
N LEU A 34 8.89 14.72 -10.13
CA LEU A 34 8.26 15.78 -9.33
C LEU A 34 8.10 17.07 -10.15
N ILE A 35 6.91 17.66 -10.05
CA ILE A 35 6.60 18.95 -10.65
C ILE A 35 7.43 20.03 -9.95
N ARG A 36 8.24 20.76 -10.72
CA ARG A 36 9.09 21.84 -10.23
C ARG A 36 8.61 23.21 -10.70
N THR A 37 9.03 24.24 -10.01
CA THR A 37 8.85 25.63 -10.41
C THR A 37 9.87 25.99 -11.50
N GLU A 38 9.67 27.11 -12.19
CA GLU A 38 10.64 27.66 -13.16
C GLU A 38 12.04 27.86 -12.56
N LYS A 39 12.12 28.07 -11.25
CA LYS A 39 13.39 28.20 -10.49
C LYS A 39 13.96 26.85 -10.02
N GLY A 40 13.44 25.73 -10.50
CA GLY A 40 13.91 24.38 -10.16
C GLY A 40 13.50 23.83 -8.79
N LYS A 41 12.76 24.59 -7.97
CA LYS A 41 12.28 24.10 -6.66
C LYS A 41 11.08 23.19 -6.81
N VAL A 42 10.96 22.17 -5.96
CA VAL A 42 9.81 21.25 -5.93
C VAL A 42 8.53 22.02 -5.55
N LYS A 43 7.49 21.90 -6.38
CA LYS A 43 6.18 22.50 -6.06
C LYS A 43 5.53 21.76 -4.89
N GLN A 44 5.02 22.53 -3.93
CA GLN A 44 4.32 22.01 -2.76
C GLN A 44 2.85 21.69 -3.12
N THR A 45 2.62 20.67 -3.95
CA THR A 45 1.30 20.27 -4.44
C THR A 45 0.89 18.92 -3.88
N ILE A 46 -0.41 18.68 -3.77
CA ILE A 46 -0.96 17.37 -3.39
C ILE A 46 -0.51 16.31 -4.40
N SER A 47 -0.45 16.65 -5.69
CA SER A 47 -0.01 15.73 -6.75
C SER A 47 1.40 15.21 -6.54
N ASN A 48 2.34 16.07 -6.12
CA ASN A 48 3.70 15.65 -5.80
C ASN A 48 3.72 14.75 -4.55
N CYS A 49 2.94 15.07 -3.51
CA CYS A 49 2.81 14.22 -2.34
C CYS A 49 2.23 12.84 -2.70
N MET A 50 1.20 12.81 -3.54
CA MET A 50 0.58 11.56 -4.00
C MET A 50 1.54 10.72 -4.84
N LEU A 51 2.33 11.34 -5.73
CA LEU A 51 3.35 10.65 -6.52
C LEU A 51 4.33 9.91 -5.61
N VAL A 52 4.86 10.59 -4.59
CA VAL A 52 5.79 9.97 -3.64
C VAL A 52 5.10 8.84 -2.85
N LEU A 53 3.93 9.09 -2.27
CA LEU A 53 3.24 8.08 -1.45
C LEU A 53 2.84 6.83 -2.23
N ARG A 54 2.62 6.93 -3.55
CA ARG A 54 2.27 5.77 -4.40
C ARG A 54 3.47 4.94 -4.84
N TYR A 55 4.62 5.57 -5.07
CA TYR A 55 5.73 4.91 -5.77
C TYR A 55 7.01 4.78 -4.93
N ASP A 56 7.12 5.48 -3.79
CA ASP A 56 8.28 5.38 -2.92
C ASP A 56 8.43 3.95 -2.36
N PRO A 57 9.63 3.36 -2.40
CA PRO A 57 9.86 1.97 -1.98
C PRO A 57 9.43 1.64 -0.55
N ILE A 58 9.44 2.64 0.35
CA ILE A 58 9.09 2.47 1.77
C ILE A 58 7.61 2.77 2.02
N LEU A 59 7.09 3.82 1.39
CA LEU A 59 5.73 4.32 1.65
C LEU A 59 4.65 3.65 0.81
N LYS A 60 5.01 3.03 -0.31
CA LYS A 60 4.08 2.34 -1.20
C LYS A 60 3.26 1.28 -0.46
N LYS A 61 1.93 1.37 -0.60
CA LYS A 61 0.96 0.44 0.01
C LYS A 61 1.11 0.24 1.52
N SER A 62 1.91 1.09 2.19
CA SER A 62 2.12 0.99 3.63
C SER A 62 1.04 1.69 4.45
N ILE A 63 0.41 2.73 3.91
CA ILE A 63 -0.63 3.51 4.56
C ILE A 63 -1.98 3.07 4.04
N CYS A 64 -2.81 2.47 4.91
CA CYS A 64 -4.03 1.78 4.54
C CYS A 64 -5.19 2.16 5.47
N ARG A 65 -6.40 2.29 4.93
CA ARG A 65 -7.62 2.44 5.71
C ARG A 65 -8.15 1.09 6.15
N ASN A 66 -8.26 0.86 7.43
CA ASN A 66 -8.93 -0.30 8.00
C ASN A 66 -10.43 -0.06 8.04
N GLU A 67 -11.19 -0.71 7.18
CA GLU A 67 -12.64 -0.52 7.05
C GLU A 67 -13.41 -1.00 8.29
N LEU A 68 -12.86 -1.96 9.04
CA LEU A 68 -13.49 -2.48 10.25
C LEU A 68 -13.42 -1.48 11.42
N THR A 69 -12.26 -0.86 11.62
CA THR A 69 -12.01 0.07 12.73
C THR A 69 -12.22 1.53 12.35
N CYS A 70 -12.37 1.81 11.06
CA CYS A 70 -12.40 3.17 10.49
C CYS A 70 -11.16 4.01 10.83
N LYS A 71 -10.03 3.35 11.09
CA LYS A 71 -8.73 3.99 11.39
C LYS A 71 -7.76 3.79 10.24
N THR A 72 -6.77 4.66 10.18
CA THR A 72 -5.64 4.50 9.28
C THR A 72 -4.57 3.68 9.98
N ASP A 73 -4.12 2.63 9.30
CA ASP A 73 -3.06 1.74 9.74
C ASP A 73 -1.80 1.95 8.88
N ILE A 74 -0.65 1.70 9.47
CA ILE A 74 0.60 1.60 8.72
C ILE A 74 1.05 0.14 8.74
N ILE A 75 1.17 -0.45 7.56
CA ILE A 75 1.59 -1.82 7.33
C ILE A 75 3.02 -1.81 6.77
N GLY A 76 3.85 -2.75 7.19
CA GLY A 76 5.23 -2.87 6.73
C GLY A 76 6.27 -2.20 7.63
N ASN A 77 7.50 -2.24 7.17
CA ASN A 77 8.65 -1.75 7.92
C ASN A 77 8.93 -0.28 7.62
N MET A 78 8.79 0.56 8.62
CA MET A 78 9.14 1.97 8.53
C MET A 78 10.57 2.22 9.04
N PRO A 79 11.27 3.23 8.52
CA PRO A 79 12.63 3.57 8.95
C PRO A 79 12.71 4.19 10.37
N TRP A 80 11.57 4.30 11.06
CA TRP A 80 11.49 4.77 12.46
C TRP A 80 10.80 3.75 13.36
N LYS A 81 11.06 3.87 14.66
CA LYS A 81 10.48 2.99 15.67
C LYS A 81 9.00 3.28 15.87
N ARG A 82 8.17 2.24 15.80
CA ARG A 82 6.71 2.33 15.97
C ARG A 82 6.21 1.48 17.13
N ARG A 83 5.08 1.89 17.70
CA ARG A 83 4.35 1.16 18.72
C ARG A 83 2.93 0.88 18.22
N GLY A 84 2.69 -0.32 17.69
CA GLY A 84 1.38 -0.72 17.18
C GLY A 84 1.20 -0.49 15.69
N ILE A 85 0.01 -0.79 15.18
CA ILE A 85 -0.33 -0.76 13.76
C ILE A 85 -0.96 0.56 13.32
N ASN A 86 -1.74 1.22 14.20
CA ASN A 86 -2.46 2.44 13.86
C ASN A 86 -1.49 3.60 13.60
N LEU A 87 -1.86 4.46 12.64
CA LEU A 87 -1.18 5.72 12.38
C LEU A 87 -1.32 6.65 13.59
N THR A 88 -0.20 7.10 14.14
CA THR A 88 -0.15 8.05 15.24
C THR A 88 0.36 9.41 14.77
N ASN A 89 0.16 10.46 15.58
CA ASN A 89 0.74 11.78 15.29
C ASN A 89 2.28 11.73 15.14
N THR A 90 2.94 10.84 15.90
CA THR A 90 4.38 10.62 15.77
C THR A 90 4.74 10.03 14.40
N ASP A 91 3.93 9.10 13.91
CA ASP A 91 4.12 8.52 12.57
C ASP A 91 3.90 9.59 11.48
N GLU A 92 2.85 10.43 11.59
CA GLU A 92 2.64 11.54 10.67
C GLU A 92 3.83 12.49 10.63
N ASN A 93 4.40 12.83 11.78
CA ASN A 93 5.57 13.70 11.86
C ASN A 93 6.81 13.04 11.23
N ASN A 94 6.99 11.73 11.41
CA ASN A 94 8.09 10.99 10.77
C ASN A 94 7.91 10.91 9.25
N VAL A 95 6.69 10.72 8.76
CA VAL A 95 6.39 10.78 7.32
C VAL A 95 6.71 12.17 6.77
N LYS A 96 6.28 13.24 7.44
CA LYS A 96 6.62 14.62 7.03
C LYS A 96 8.13 14.83 6.96
N TYR A 97 8.86 14.41 7.99
CA TYR A 97 10.33 14.50 8.01
C TYR A 97 10.96 13.71 6.87
N TYR A 98 10.46 12.50 6.58
CA TYR A 98 10.93 11.67 5.49
C TYR A 98 10.71 12.32 4.12
N LEU A 99 9.53 12.91 3.90
CA LEU A 99 9.18 13.61 2.66
C LEU A 99 9.98 14.89 2.47
N GLU A 100 10.22 15.65 3.53
CA GLU A 100 11.06 16.84 3.50
C GLU A 100 12.50 16.49 3.15
N LYS A 101 13.08 15.53 3.86
CA LYS A 101 14.47 15.12 3.69
C LYS A 101 14.79 14.58 2.29
N ASN A 102 13.90 13.73 1.76
CA ASN A 102 14.17 13.02 0.51
C ASN A 102 13.60 13.72 -0.72
N TYR A 103 12.50 14.47 -0.59
CA TYR A 103 11.74 15.02 -1.71
C TYR A 103 11.49 16.53 -1.64
N GLU A 104 11.99 17.22 -0.62
CA GLU A 104 11.78 18.66 -0.41
C GLU A 104 10.28 19.05 -0.28
N LEU A 105 9.43 18.13 0.17
CA LEU A 105 8.02 18.35 0.40
C LEU A 105 7.77 18.75 1.85
N THR A 106 7.38 20.01 2.07
CA THR A 106 7.27 20.63 3.41
C THR A 106 5.84 21.06 3.77
N SER A 107 4.91 21.07 2.80
CA SER A 107 3.52 21.50 3.04
C SER A 107 2.74 20.49 3.87
N GLU A 108 2.63 20.73 5.17
CA GLU A 108 1.91 19.86 6.11
C GLU A 108 0.47 19.59 5.68
N ARG A 109 -0.26 20.62 5.24
CA ARG A 109 -1.64 20.47 4.79
C ARG A 109 -1.75 19.52 3.60
N ASN A 110 -0.88 19.70 2.60
CA ASN A 110 -0.91 18.87 1.40
C ASN A 110 -0.48 17.44 1.68
N ILE A 111 0.50 17.24 2.56
CA ILE A 111 0.94 15.92 3.01
C ILE A 111 -0.21 15.20 3.74
N ARG A 112 -0.89 15.87 4.67
CA ARG A 112 -2.02 15.28 5.40
C ARG A 112 -3.18 14.92 4.47
N THR A 113 -3.53 15.80 3.53
CA THR A 113 -4.55 15.50 2.52
C THR A 113 -4.16 14.31 1.64
N ALA A 114 -2.91 14.23 1.21
CA ALA A 114 -2.41 13.11 0.43
C ALA A 114 -2.40 11.78 1.22
N LEU A 115 -2.08 11.82 2.52
CA LEU A 115 -2.15 10.65 3.40
C LEU A 115 -3.59 10.11 3.52
N ASP A 116 -4.59 10.98 3.65
CA ASP A 116 -5.99 10.56 3.68
C ASP A 116 -6.43 9.92 2.37
N ILE A 117 -6.05 10.50 1.23
CA ILE A 117 -6.39 9.98 -0.08
C ILE A 117 -5.75 8.60 -0.28
N ILE A 118 -4.45 8.47 -0.02
CA ILE A 118 -3.72 7.21 -0.23
C ILE A 118 -4.20 6.11 0.73
N ALA A 119 -4.56 6.46 1.96
CA ALA A 119 -5.13 5.52 2.92
C ALA A 119 -6.45 4.93 2.41
N ASN A 120 -7.32 5.76 1.82
CA ASN A 120 -8.57 5.31 1.23
C ASN A 120 -8.36 4.48 -0.04
N GLU A 121 -7.40 4.84 -0.91
CA GLU A 121 -7.04 4.05 -2.08
C GLU A 121 -6.56 2.64 -1.71
N ASN A 122 -5.84 2.52 -0.59
CA ASN A 122 -5.32 1.26 -0.06
C ASN A 122 -6.21 0.67 1.04
N SER A 123 -7.52 0.92 1.01
CA SER A 123 -8.43 0.40 2.03
C SER A 123 -8.45 -1.13 2.04
N TYR A 124 -8.62 -1.70 3.23
CA TYR A 124 -8.73 -3.14 3.41
C TYR A 124 -9.70 -3.50 4.53
N HIS A 125 -10.33 -4.66 4.41
CA HIS A 125 -11.21 -5.19 5.44
C HIS A 125 -10.60 -6.48 6.01
N PRO A 126 -10.06 -6.46 7.25
CA PRO A 126 -9.27 -7.58 7.77
C PRO A 126 -10.05 -8.91 7.82
N ILE A 127 -11.33 -8.87 8.17
CA ILE A 127 -12.18 -10.07 8.21
C ILE A 127 -12.43 -10.60 6.79
N ARG A 128 -12.77 -9.75 5.84
CA ARG A 128 -12.97 -10.15 4.45
C ARG A 128 -11.70 -10.78 3.88
N SER A 129 -10.55 -10.12 4.06
CA SER A 129 -9.26 -10.63 3.60
C SER A 129 -8.87 -11.96 4.25
N TYR A 130 -9.29 -12.19 5.49
CA TYR A 130 -9.12 -13.49 6.17
C TYR A 130 -10.02 -14.56 5.55
N LEU A 131 -11.32 -14.26 5.39
CA LEU A 131 -12.31 -15.20 4.87
C LEU A 131 -12.01 -15.62 3.41
N GLU A 132 -11.55 -14.70 2.57
CA GLU A 132 -11.16 -14.96 1.18
C GLU A 132 -9.97 -15.94 1.06
N LYS A 133 -9.12 -16.00 2.08
CA LYS A 133 -7.99 -16.95 2.16
C LYS A 133 -8.39 -18.33 2.64
N LEU A 134 -9.57 -18.46 3.25
CA LEU A 134 -10.05 -19.76 3.73
C LEU A 134 -10.48 -20.62 2.55
N LYS A 135 -9.94 -21.81 2.49
CA LYS A 135 -10.40 -22.86 1.59
C LYS A 135 -11.27 -23.84 2.40
N TRP A 136 -12.49 -24.05 1.95
CA TRP A 136 -13.33 -25.05 2.57
C TRP A 136 -12.75 -26.44 2.31
N ASP A 137 -12.57 -27.22 3.36
CA ASP A 137 -12.04 -28.59 3.31
C ASP A 137 -13.11 -29.65 2.97
N GLY A 138 -14.36 -29.23 2.76
CA GLY A 138 -15.48 -30.12 2.41
C GLY A 138 -16.17 -30.76 3.62
N GLU A 139 -15.74 -30.50 4.86
CA GLU A 139 -16.37 -31.08 6.06
C GLU A 139 -17.47 -30.17 6.66
N GLU A 140 -18.67 -30.74 6.84
CA GLU A 140 -19.84 -30.06 7.44
C GLU A 140 -19.76 -30.01 8.99
N ARG A 141 -18.72 -29.34 9.54
CA ARG A 141 -18.49 -29.32 11.02
C ARG A 141 -19.62 -28.69 11.80
N ILE A 142 -20.34 -27.74 11.25
CA ILE A 142 -21.45 -27.04 11.91
C ILE A 142 -22.61 -28.02 12.17
N ARG A 143 -22.92 -28.90 11.21
CA ARG A 143 -23.95 -29.91 11.34
C ARG A 143 -23.68 -30.88 12.48
N PHE A 144 -22.40 -31.25 12.65
CA PHE A 144 -22.01 -32.17 13.75
C PHE A 144 -21.83 -31.45 15.08
N ALA A 145 -21.48 -30.15 15.09
CA ALA A 145 -21.38 -29.39 16.32
C ALA A 145 -22.72 -29.26 17.05
N LEU A 146 -23.81 -29.02 16.32
CA LEU A 146 -25.15 -28.94 16.88
C LEU A 146 -25.61 -30.27 17.52
N ASN A 147 -25.25 -31.40 16.91
CA ASN A 147 -25.58 -32.72 17.44
C ASN A 147 -24.76 -33.11 18.67
N ARG A 148 -23.63 -32.46 18.93
CA ARG A 148 -22.73 -32.74 20.05
C ARG A 148 -23.07 -31.95 21.33
N PHE A 149 -23.82 -30.85 21.18
CA PHE A 149 -24.19 -29.96 22.29
C PHE A 149 -25.69 -29.95 22.61
N LEU A 150 -26.49 -30.74 21.93
CA LEU A 150 -27.89 -31.04 22.23
C LEU A 150 -28.00 -32.45 22.79
#